data_0a178345c64580e2165ca54d46b6e110
#
_entry.id   0a178345c64580e2165ca54d46b6e110
#
_cell.length_a   1.000
_cell.length_b   1.000
_cell.length_c   1.000
_cell.angle_alpha   90.00
_cell.angle_beta   90.00
_cell.angle_gamma   90.00
#
_symmetry.space_group_name_H-M   'P 1'
#
loop_
_entity.id
_entity.type
_entity.pdbx_description
1 polymer ?
#
loop_
_entity_poly.entity_id
_entity_poly.type
_entity_poly.pdbx_seq_one_letter_code
_entity_poly.pdbx_strand_id
1 'polypeptide(L)'
;VLIETLTALGAEVRWASCNIFSTQDHAAAAVVVGPEGTVDNPQGVPVFAWKGETLEEYWWCTDQMMSWPGAGADGSNGANMILDDGGDATLLLHKGVEYEAAGEVPDPTSASNAELAIVLGLLQRSLKSDPGKWTAMAKEIKGVTEETTTGVKRLYKMAAQGELLFPAINVNDSVTKSKFDNLYGCRHSLVDAICRATDVMIGGKVAVVCGYGDVGKGCVQSLRGQGARVIVTEIDPINALQAAMEGLEVRPLEDVAGIADIFVSATGNTNVIGVEHMQAMKHNAIVCNIGHFDNEIDMAGLARVATRDELKPGTDLWKFDDGHQVIVLAEGRL
;
A
#
# COMPACT_ATOMS: atom_id res chain seq x y z
N VAL A 1 19.44 -4.96 1.96
CA VAL A 1 19.78 -5.91 3.06
C VAL A 1 19.00 -7.21 2.93
N LEU A 2 17.65 -7.23 2.91
CA LEU A 2 16.87 -8.47 2.86
C LEU A 2 17.17 -9.29 1.59
N ILE A 3 17.12 -8.66 0.41
CA ILE A 3 17.42 -9.31 -0.88
C ILE A 3 18.83 -9.90 -0.86
N GLU A 4 19.83 -9.15 -0.43
CA GLU A 4 21.22 -9.60 -0.31
C GLU A 4 21.35 -10.80 0.65
N THR A 5 20.63 -10.76 1.79
CA THR A 5 20.62 -11.86 2.75
C THR A 5 20.03 -13.12 2.15
N LEU A 6 18.88 -13.02 1.47
CA LEU A 6 18.24 -14.15 0.81
C LEU A 6 19.15 -14.74 -0.28
N THR A 7 19.75 -13.89 -1.10
CA THR A 7 20.70 -14.31 -2.17
C THR A 7 21.93 -14.99 -1.58
N ALA A 8 22.50 -14.43 -0.49
CA ALA A 8 23.62 -15.04 0.20
C ALA A 8 23.31 -16.42 0.83
N LEU A 9 22.03 -16.66 1.17
CA LEU A 9 21.53 -17.96 1.62
C LEU A 9 21.20 -18.92 0.47
N GLY A 10 21.42 -18.52 -0.77
CA GLY A 10 21.22 -19.35 -1.97
C GLY A 10 19.82 -19.24 -2.59
N ALA A 11 19.01 -18.27 -2.20
CA ALA A 11 17.72 -18.02 -2.85
C ALA A 11 17.92 -17.28 -4.18
N GLU A 12 17.17 -17.67 -5.20
CA GLU A 12 16.92 -16.86 -6.38
C GLU A 12 15.78 -15.88 -6.06
N VAL A 13 15.99 -14.61 -6.32
CA VAL A 13 15.04 -13.55 -5.95
C VAL A 13 14.65 -12.76 -7.20
N ARG A 14 13.36 -12.46 -7.30
CA ARG A 14 12.79 -11.48 -8.26
C ARG A 14 11.98 -10.49 -7.44
N TRP A 15 12.05 -9.23 -7.76
CA TRP A 15 11.42 -8.18 -6.95
C TRP A 15 10.53 -7.27 -7.78
N ALA A 16 9.36 -6.95 -7.23
CA ALA A 16 8.45 -5.91 -7.71
C ALA A 16 8.05 -5.00 -6.53
N SER A 17 7.50 -3.84 -6.81
CA SER A 17 6.97 -2.95 -5.78
C SER A 17 5.60 -3.42 -5.28
N CYS A 18 5.24 -3.02 -4.08
CA CYS A 18 3.89 -3.17 -3.53
C CYS A 18 3.01 -1.92 -3.75
N ASN A 19 3.56 -0.87 -4.37
CA ASN A 19 2.88 0.41 -4.57
C ASN A 19 3.48 1.18 -5.76
N ILE A 20 2.64 1.81 -6.58
CA ILE A 20 3.06 2.59 -7.76
C ILE A 20 3.91 3.82 -7.44
N PHE A 21 3.85 4.34 -6.20
CA PHE A 21 4.60 5.55 -5.79
C PHE A 21 5.89 5.24 -5.04
N SER A 22 6.07 4.02 -4.52
CA SER A 22 7.17 3.71 -3.58
C SER A 22 8.53 3.57 -4.24
N THR A 23 8.59 3.17 -5.52
CA THR A 23 9.87 2.88 -6.21
C THR A 23 10.64 4.15 -6.53
N GLN A 24 11.93 4.13 -6.21
CA GLN A 24 12.90 5.12 -6.66
C GLN A 24 13.87 4.46 -7.64
N ASP A 25 14.05 5.02 -8.83
CA ASP A 25 14.85 4.41 -9.91
C ASP A 25 16.29 4.10 -9.49
N HIS A 26 16.91 4.98 -8.70
CA HIS A 26 18.28 4.73 -8.22
C HIS A 26 18.35 3.55 -7.24
N ALA A 27 17.31 3.31 -6.45
CA ALA A 27 17.22 2.16 -5.55
C ALA A 27 16.97 0.87 -6.35
N ALA A 28 16.05 0.90 -7.32
CA ALA A 28 15.81 -0.22 -8.24
C ALA A 28 17.09 -0.59 -9.01
N ALA A 29 17.77 0.41 -9.57
CA ALA A 29 19.05 0.21 -10.26
C ALA A 29 20.13 -0.39 -9.34
N ALA A 30 20.22 0.07 -8.09
CA ALA A 30 21.17 -0.48 -7.12
C ALA A 30 20.90 -1.96 -6.80
N VAL A 31 19.62 -2.36 -6.74
CA VAL A 31 19.23 -3.77 -6.53
C VAL A 31 19.63 -4.64 -7.74
N VAL A 32 19.45 -4.12 -8.97
CA VAL A 32 19.85 -4.82 -10.21
C VAL A 32 21.37 -4.92 -10.30
N VAL A 33 22.08 -3.86 -9.98
CA VAL A 33 23.55 -3.86 -9.99
C VAL A 33 24.11 -4.82 -8.95
N GLY A 34 23.56 -4.80 -7.76
CA GLY A 34 24.01 -5.62 -6.63
C GLY A 34 25.36 -5.16 -6.04
N PRO A 35 25.73 -5.65 -4.85
CA PRO A 35 26.93 -5.19 -4.14
C PRO A 35 28.26 -5.54 -4.84
N GLU A 36 28.30 -6.63 -5.63
CA GLU A 36 29.47 -7.11 -6.34
C GLU A 36 29.47 -6.75 -7.83
N GLY A 37 28.38 -6.11 -8.32
CA GLY A 37 28.20 -5.78 -9.73
C GLY A 37 28.63 -4.37 -10.10
N THR A 38 28.57 -4.09 -11.39
CA THR A 38 28.70 -2.76 -11.98
C THR A 38 27.55 -2.49 -12.93
N VAL A 39 27.38 -1.25 -13.39
CA VAL A 39 26.34 -0.90 -14.38
C VAL A 39 26.49 -1.73 -15.67
N ASP A 40 27.73 -1.97 -16.12
CA ASP A 40 28.00 -2.73 -17.33
C ASP A 40 27.97 -4.26 -17.13
N ASN A 41 28.06 -4.71 -15.87
CA ASN A 41 28.02 -6.12 -15.49
C ASN A 41 27.24 -6.30 -14.18
N PRO A 42 25.90 -6.17 -14.20
CA PRO A 42 25.08 -6.30 -13.02
C PRO A 42 25.10 -7.73 -12.45
N GLN A 43 25.19 -7.85 -11.13
CA GLN A 43 25.24 -9.11 -10.38
C GLN A 43 24.15 -9.21 -9.33
N GLY A 44 23.19 -8.29 -9.33
CA GLY A 44 22.06 -8.30 -8.41
C GLY A 44 20.91 -9.17 -8.89
N VAL A 45 19.69 -8.77 -8.56
CA VAL A 45 18.48 -9.54 -8.89
C VAL A 45 17.58 -8.77 -9.85
N PRO A 46 16.75 -9.48 -10.64
CA PRO A 46 15.78 -8.83 -11.53
C PRO A 46 14.76 -7.98 -10.73
N VAL A 47 14.53 -6.76 -11.20
CA VAL A 47 13.57 -5.80 -10.62
C VAL A 47 12.53 -5.45 -11.66
N PHE A 48 11.28 -5.52 -11.27
CA PHE A 48 10.09 -5.19 -12.07
C PHE A 48 9.36 -4.05 -11.39
N ALA A 49 9.95 -2.89 -11.38
CA ALA A 49 9.38 -1.66 -10.83
C ALA A 49 10.19 -0.45 -11.26
N TRP A 50 9.53 0.69 -11.46
CA TRP A 50 10.18 1.98 -11.74
C TRP A 50 9.34 3.13 -11.20
N LYS A 51 9.93 4.30 -11.11
CA LYS A 51 9.22 5.49 -10.66
C LYS A 51 8.25 5.99 -11.73
N GLY A 52 6.98 6.18 -11.34
CA GLY A 52 5.95 6.70 -12.24
C GLY A 52 5.29 5.62 -13.09
N GLU A 53 5.37 4.36 -12.70
CA GLU A 53 4.58 3.29 -13.29
C GLU A 53 3.08 3.56 -13.12
N THR A 54 2.30 3.21 -14.13
CA THR A 54 0.85 3.20 -14.10
C THR A 54 0.33 1.96 -13.39
N LEU A 55 -0.97 1.91 -13.04
CA LEU A 55 -1.57 0.70 -12.48
C LEU A 55 -1.48 -0.50 -13.43
N GLU A 56 -1.62 -0.30 -14.73
CA GLU A 56 -1.43 -1.34 -15.74
C GLU A 56 -0.01 -1.89 -15.72
N GLU A 57 0.98 -1.01 -15.65
CA GLU A 57 2.40 -1.39 -15.58
C GLU A 57 2.72 -2.09 -14.26
N TYR A 58 2.18 -1.64 -13.14
CA TYR A 58 2.32 -2.28 -11.83
C TYR A 58 1.83 -3.74 -11.84
N TRP A 59 0.61 -3.99 -12.35
CA TRP A 59 0.07 -5.35 -12.44
C TRP A 59 0.79 -6.20 -13.49
N TRP A 60 1.28 -5.59 -14.57
CA TRP A 60 2.18 -6.25 -15.51
C TRP A 60 3.50 -6.63 -14.84
N CYS A 61 4.10 -5.75 -14.06
CA CYS A 61 5.31 -6.01 -13.29
C CYS A 61 5.12 -7.15 -12.29
N THR A 62 4.00 -7.19 -11.59
CA THR A 62 3.64 -8.28 -10.67
C THR A 62 3.55 -9.61 -11.41
N ASP A 63 2.89 -9.66 -12.57
CA ASP A 63 2.84 -10.85 -13.42
C ASP A 63 4.22 -11.28 -13.91
N GLN A 64 5.05 -10.34 -14.37
CA GLN A 64 6.41 -10.63 -14.83
C GLN A 64 7.32 -11.12 -13.70
N MET A 65 7.21 -10.52 -12.50
CA MET A 65 7.95 -10.96 -11.32
C MET A 65 7.61 -12.40 -10.97
N MET A 66 6.34 -12.79 -11.06
CA MET A 66 5.85 -14.16 -10.82
C MET A 66 6.24 -15.14 -11.93
N SER A 67 6.51 -14.66 -13.15
CA SER A 67 6.80 -15.48 -14.34
C SER A 67 8.31 -15.75 -14.47
N TRP A 68 8.75 -16.92 -14.02
CA TRP A 68 10.18 -17.27 -13.99
C TRP A 68 10.67 -17.81 -15.33
N PRO A 69 11.82 -17.33 -15.85
CA PRO A 69 12.46 -17.89 -17.02
C PRO A 69 12.85 -19.35 -16.78
N GLY A 70 12.43 -20.24 -17.67
CA GLY A 70 12.72 -21.67 -17.55
C GLY A 70 11.78 -22.45 -16.64
N ALA A 71 10.73 -21.80 -16.10
CA ALA A 71 9.66 -22.53 -15.45
C ALA A 71 9.00 -23.52 -16.43
N GLY A 72 8.79 -24.75 -15.99
CA GLY A 72 8.07 -25.75 -16.78
C GLY A 72 6.57 -25.46 -16.82
N ALA A 73 5.88 -26.00 -17.81
CA ALA A 73 4.43 -25.90 -17.92
C ALA A 73 3.69 -26.55 -16.71
N ASP A 74 4.37 -27.40 -15.94
CA ASP A 74 3.91 -28.01 -14.70
C ASP A 74 4.19 -27.13 -13.45
N GLY A 75 4.82 -25.95 -13.63
CA GLY A 75 5.23 -25.02 -12.58
C GLY A 75 6.65 -25.29 -12.03
N SER A 76 7.29 -26.40 -12.41
CA SER A 76 8.65 -26.71 -11.97
C SER A 76 9.65 -25.59 -12.31
N ASN A 77 10.65 -25.40 -11.47
CA ASN A 77 11.65 -24.31 -11.58
C ASN A 77 11.05 -22.89 -11.59
N GLY A 78 9.81 -22.72 -11.14
CA GLY A 78 9.17 -21.42 -10.92
C GLY A 78 9.34 -20.91 -9.49
N ALA A 79 8.60 -19.87 -9.16
CA ALA A 79 8.51 -19.37 -7.79
C ALA A 79 7.97 -20.43 -6.85
N ASN A 80 8.61 -20.60 -5.69
CA ASN A 80 8.18 -21.56 -4.65
C ASN A 80 7.88 -20.90 -3.30
N MET A 81 8.16 -19.62 -3.14
CA MET A 81 7.82 -18.79 -1.97
C MET A 81 7.41 -17.40 -2.44
N ILE A 82 6.44 -16.82 -1.76
CA ILE A 82 6.05 -15.43 -1.92
C ILE A 82 6.35 -14.69 -0.63
N LEU A 83 7.00 -13.54 -0.75
CA LEU A 83 7.11 -12.55 0.29
C LEU A 83 6.27 -11.37 -0.18
N ASP A 84 5.12 -11.17 0.44
CA ASP A 84 4.08 -10.24 -0.01
C ASP A 84 3.92 -9.07 0.97
N ASP A 85 3.47 -7.94 0.45
CA ASP A 85 3.17 -6.74 1.22
C ASP A 85 1.90 -6.09 0.67
N GLY A 86 0.76 -6.39 1.29
CA GLY A 86 -0.58 -6.03 0.86
C GLY A 86 -1.35 -7.17 0.20
N GLY A 87 -0.69 -8.27 -0.14
CA GLY A 87 -1.29 -9.49 -0.65
C GLY A 87 -1.68 -9.42 -2.13
N ASP A 88 -1.05 -8.57 -2.94
CA ASP A 88 -1.41 -8.42 -4.36
C ASP A 88 -0.88 -9.56 -5.23
N ALA A 89 0.35 -10.00 -5.04
CA ALA A 89 0.87 -11.18 -5.71
C ALA A 89 0.07 -12.44 -5.34
N THR A 90 -0.27 -12.58 -4.05
CA THR A 90 -1.12 -13.66 -3.54
C THR A 90 -2.52 -13.59 -4.14
N LEU A 91 -3.13 -12.41 -4.22
CA LEU A 91 -4.45 -12.22 -4.84
C LEU A 91 -4.44 -12.61 -6.32
N LEU A 92 -3.44 -12.14 -7.07
CA LEU A 92 -3.32 -12.43 -8.50
C LEU A 92 -3.25 -13.94 -8.75
N LEU A 93 -2.44 -14.65 -7.97
CA LEU A 93 -2.31 -16.10 -8.05
C LEU A 93 -3.63 -16.82 -7.73
N HIS A 94 -4.29 -16.46 -6.62
CA HIS A 94 -5.56 -17.08 -6.22
C HIS A 94 -6.67 -16.85 -7.24
N LYS A 95 -6.80 -15.60 -7.75
CA LYS A 95 -7.77 -15.26 -8.80
C LYS A 95 -7.43 -15.95 -10.12
N GLY A 96 -6.16 -16.10 -10.45
CA GLY A 96 -5.71 -16.85 -11.59
C GLY A 96 -6.18 -18.32 -11.53
N VAL A 97 -5.96 -18.99 -10.41
CA VAL A 97 -6.42 -20.37 -10.20
C VAL A 97 -7.94 -20.48 -10.23
N GLU A 98 -8.65 -19.57 -9.58
CA GLU A 98 -10.12 -19.52 -9.57
C GLU A 98 -10.68 -19.46 -10.99
N TYR A 99 -10.16 -18.53 -11.81
CA TYR A 99 -10.69 -18.34 -13.17
C TYR A 99 -10.20 -19.40 -14.17
N GLU A 100 -9.04 -19.99 -13.98
CA GLU A 100 -8.62 -21.18 -14.72
C GLU A 100 -9.55 -22.37 -14.44
N ALA A 101 -9.94 -22.57 -13.17
CA ALA A 101 -10.89 -23.63 -12.80
C ALA A 101 -12.30 -23.37 -13.35
N ALA A 102 -12.74 -22.11 -13.40
CA ALA A 102 -14.01 -21.70 -13.98
C ALA A 102 -14.01 -21.76 -15.54
N GLY A 103 -12.84 -21.69 -16.16
CA GLY A 103 -12.68 -21.61 -17.62
C GLY A 103 -13.04 -20.24 -18.22
N GLU A 104 -13.35 -19.27 -17.38
CA GLU A 104 -13.69 -17.91 -17.78
C GLU A 104 -13.27 -16.87 -16.73
N VAL A 105 -13.03 -15.65 -17.18
CA VAL A 105 -12.74 -14.49 -16.32
C VAL A 105 -13.88 -13.48 -16.52
N PRO A 106 -14.42 -12.88 -15.43
CA PRO A 106 -15.44 -11.83 -15.52
C PRO A 106 -15.04 -10.69 -16.47
N ASP A 107 -16.03 -10.04 -17.06
CA ASP A 107 -15.78 -8.88 -17.92
C ASP A 107 -15.15 -7.75 -17.09
N PRO A 108 -14.00 -7.20 -17.49
CA PRO A 108 -13.36 -6.07 -16.82
C PRO A 108 -14.28 -4.86 -16.61
N THR A 109 -15.26 -4.65 -17.50
CA THR A 109 -16.26 -3.56 -17.36
C THR A 109 -17.23 -3.76 -16.20
N SER A 110 -17.33 -4.98 -15.65
CA SER A 110 -18.15 -5.29 -14.47
C SER A 110 -17.43 -5.04 -13.14
N ALA A 111 -16.16 -4.65 -13.20
CA ALA A 111 -15.34 -4.44 -12.01
C ALA A 111 -15.85 -3.27 -11.15
N SER A 112 -15.72 -3.40 -9.84
CA SER A 112 -16.13 -2.36 -8.88
C SER A 112 -15.22 -1.13 -8.86
N ASN A 113 -14.00 -1.26 -9.38
CA ASN A 113 -13.01 -0.19 -9.49
C ASN A 113 -12.05 -0.43 -10.65
N ALA A 114 -11.27 0.60 -11.00
CA ALA A 114 -10.35 0.57 -12.14
C ALA A 114 -9.23 -0.48 -11.97
N GLU A 115 -8.73 -0.66 -10.76
CA GLU A 115 -7.67 -1.62 -10.47
C GLU A 115 -8.12 -3.06 -10.68
N LEU A 116 -9.30 -3.43 -10.17
CA LEU A 116 -9.87 -4.75 -10.43
C LEU A 116 -10.12 -4.98 -11.92
N ALA A 117 -10.53 -3.96 -12.67
CA ALA A 117 -10.68 -4.06 -14.13
C ALA A 117 -9.36 -4.43 -14.82
N ILE A 118 -8.25 -3.84 -14.39
CA ILE A 118 -6.91 -4.15 -14.90
C ILE A 118 -6.52 -5.60 -14.58
N VAL A 119 -6.72 -6.03 -13.35
CA VAL A 119 -6.46 -7.42 -12.92
C VAL A 119 -7.26 -8.42 -13.75
N LEU A 120 -8.57 -8.18 -13.90
CA LEU A 120 -9.42 -9.05 -14.73
C LEU A 120 -8.95 -9.09 -16.19
N GLY A 121 -8.59 -7.93 -16.76
CA GLY A 121 -8.03 -7.85 -18.12
C GLY A 121 -6.71 -8.61 -18.26
N LEU A 122 -5.83 -8.55 -17.28
CA LEU A 122 -4.58 -9.32 -17.24
C LEU A 122 -4.89 -10.83 -17.20
N LEU A 123 -5.76 -11.26 -16.31
CA LEU A 123 -6.13 -12.67 -16.16
C LEU A 123 -6.86 -13.22 -17.40
N GLN A 124 -7.68 -12.41 -18.09
CA GLN A 124 -8.27 -12.80 -19.37
C GLN A 124 -7.21 -13.06 -20.45
N ARG A 125 -6.17 -12.22 -20.52
CA ARG A 125 -5.06 -12.44 -21.45
C ARG A 125 -4.28 -13.68 -21.09
N SER A 126 -3.95 -13.86 -19.79
CA SER A 126 -3.23 -15.03 -19.28
C SER A 126 -3.98 -16.34 -19.58
N LEU A 127 -5.27 -16.40 -19.30
CA LEU A 127 -6.10 -17.59 -19.58
C LEU A 127 -6.10 -17.98 -21.07
N LYS A 128 -6.00 -16.99 -21.99
CA LYS A 128 -5.95 -17.25 -23.43
C LYS A 128 -4.57 -17.66 -23.93
N SER A 129 -3.51 -17.06 -23.42
CA SER A 129 -2.14 -17.26 -23.90
C SER A 129 -1.43 -18.43 -23.25
N ASP A 130 -1.70 -18.69 -21.97
CA ASP A 130 -1.02 -19.71 -21.16
C ASP A 130 -2.00 -20.33 -20.13
N PRO A 131 -2.99 -21.12 -20.63
CA PRO A 131 -3.98 -21.74 -19.76
C PRO A 131 -3.32 -22.77 -18.82
N GLY A 132 -3.61 -22.65 -17.52
CA GLY A 132 -3.03 -23.51 -16.50
C GLY A 132 -1.77 -22.96 -15.83
N LYS A 133 -1.25 -21.81 -16.26
CA LYS A 133 -0.11 -21.09 -15.66
C LYS A 133 -0.26 -20.93 -14.13
N TRP A 134 -1.37 -20.37 -13.71
CA TRP A 134 -1.60 -20.05 -12.30
C TRP A 134 -1.79 -21.32 -11.45
N THR A 135 -2.50 -22.29 -12.00
CA THR A 135 -2.69 -23.60 -11.33
C THR A 135 -1.36 -24.36 -11.18
N ALA A 136 -0.52 -24.33 -12.19
CA ALA A 136 0.81 -24.93 -12.16
C ALA A 136 1.70 -24.22 -11.11
N MET A 137 1.72 -22.90 -11.13
CA MET A 137 2.48 -22.09 -10.16
C MET A 137 2.02 -22.33 -8.71
N ALA A 138 0.72 -22.36 -8.45
CA ALA A 138 0.17 -22.55 -7.11
C ALA A 138 0.57 -23.89 -6.49
N LYS A 139 0.81 -24.93 -7.29
CA LYS A 139 1.26 -26.26 -6.80
C LYS A 139 2.69 -26.23 -6.25
N GLU A 140 3.54 -25.33 -6.78
CA GLU A 140 4.93 -25.22 -6.37
C GLU A 140 5.12 -24.27 -5.19
N ILE A 141 4.21 -23.31 -4.96
CA ILE A 141 4.27 -22.39 -3.83
C ILE A 141 4.14 -23.15 -2.51
N LYS A 142 5.16 -23.06 -1.68
CA LYS A 142 5.21 -23.67 -0.34
C LYS A 142 4.55 -22.80 0.72
N GLY A 143 4.42 -21.53 0.46
CA GLY A 143 3.76 -20.58 1.35
C GLY A 143 4.01 -19.13 0.97
N VAL A 144 3.31 -18.25 1.67
CA VAL A 144 3.48 -16.80 1.62
C VAL A 144 3.81 -16.27 3.01
N THR A 145 4.70 -15.27 3.07
CA THR A 145 4.88 -14.41 4.25
C THR A 145 4.29 -13.04 3.94
N GLU A 146 3.45 -12.53 4.82
CA GLU A 146 2.75 -11.25 4.61
C GLU A 146 3.22 -10.20 5.61
N GLU A 147 3.65 -9.05 5.09
CA GLU A 147 4.30 -7.97 5.83
C GLU A 147 3.33 -6.95 6.43
N THR A 148 2.10 -6.83 5.93
CA THR A 148 1.25 -5.70 6.33
C THR A 148 -0.15 -6.13 6.79
N THR A 149 -0.74 -5.33 7.69
CA THR A 149 -2.06 -5.56 8.30
C THR A 149 -3.15 -5.85 7.27
N THR A 150 -3.12 -5.17 6.14
CA THR A 150 -4.18 -5.30 5.12
C THR A 150 -4.11 -6.63 4.39
N GLY A 151 -2.91 -7.06 4.00
CA GLY A 151 -2.71 -8.37 3.40
C GLY A 151 -3.02 -9.49 4.40
N VAL A 152 -2.61 -9.34 5.67
CA VAL A 152 -2.96 -10.29 6.75
C VAL A 152 -4.47 -10.44 6.90
N LYS A 153 -5.25 -9.35 6.91
CA LYS A 153 -6.71 -9.40 6.96
C LYS A 153 -7.30 -10.15 5.75
N ARG A 154 -6.74 -9.93 4.56
CA ARG A 154 -7.13 -10.65 3.33
C ARG A 154 -6.88 -12.14 3.47
N LEU A 155 -5.69 -12.54 3.92
CA LEU A 155 -5.33 -13.95 4.13
C LEU A 155 -6.20 -14.64 5.18
N TYR A 156 -6.50 -13.99 6.30
CA TYR A 156 -7.43 -14.52 7.30
C TYR A 156 -8.84 -14.74 6.72
N LYS A 157 -9.33 -13.81 5.91
CA LYS A 157 -10.63 -13.96 5.23
C LYS A 157 -10.61 -15.17 4.28
N MET A 158 -9.59 -15.31 3.45
CA MET A 158 -9.42 -16.44 2.54
C MET A 158 -9.32 -17.76 3.29
N ALA A 159 -8.57 -17.82 4.39
CA ALA A 159 -8.47 -18.99 5.24
C ALA A 159 -9.82 -19.39 5.87
N ALA A 160 -10.59 -18.41 6.38
CA ALA A 160 -11.91 -18.66 6.94
C ALA A 160 -12.94 -19.16 5.92
N GLN A 161 -12.78 -18.78 4.65
CA GLN A 161 -13.60 -19.24 3.52
C GLN A 161 -13.13 -20.57 2.92
N GLY A 162 -11.97 -21.10 3.36
CA GLY A 162 -11.38 -22.30 2.79
C GLY A 162 -10.78 -22.12 1.39
N GLU A 163 -10.49 -20.88 1.02
CA GLU A 163 -9.98 -20.49 -0.32
C GLU A 163 -8.46 -20.39 -0.39
N LEU A 164 -7.77 -20.41 0.78
CA LEU A 164 -6.32 -20.27 0.83
C LEU A 164 -5.64 -21.52 0.26
N LEU A 165 -4.88 -21.37 -0.81
CA LEU A 165 -4.28 -22.46 -1.60
C LEU A 165 -3.02 -23.06 -0.94
N PHE A 166 -2.34 -22.30 -0.10
CA PHE A 166 -1.07 -22.70 0.54
C PHE A 166 -0.93 -22.02 1.91
N PRO A 167 -0.01 -22.49 2.78
CA PRO A 167 0.22 -21.88 4.08
C PRO A 167 0.59 -20.39 3.98
N ALA A 168 0.07 -19.59 4.93
CA ALA A 168 0.39 -18.18 5.04
C ALA A 168 0.93 -17.86 6.44
N ILE A 169 2.00 -17.09 6.51
CA ILE A 169 2.66 -16.66 7.74
C ILE A 169 2.46 -15.16 7.91
N ASN A 170 1.79 -14.78 9.00
CA ASN A 170 1.64 -13.37 9.38
C ASN A 170 2.93 -12.87 10.03
N VAL A 171 3.76 -12.18 9.26
CA VAL A 171 4.98 -11.52 9.75
C VAL A 171 4.66 -10.16 10.38
N ASN A 172 3.60 -9.50 9.90
CA ASN A 172 3.21 -8.18 10.40
C ASN A 172 3.03 -8.15 11.93
N ASP A 173 2.40 -9.18 12.50
CA ASP A 173 2.10 -9.22 13.93
C ASP A 173 3.25 -9.79 14.78
N SER A 174 4.38 -10.13 14.16
CA SER A 174 5.61 -10.39 14.90
C SER A 174 6.00 -9.16 15.71
N VAL A 175 6.38 -9.37 16.98
CA VAL A 175 6.81 -8.28 17.87
C VAL A 175 7.98 -7.48 17.27
N THR A 176 8.91 -8.18 16.61
CA THR A 176 10.07 -7.56 15.96
C THR A 176 9.73 -6.86 14.64
N LYS A 177 8.50 -6.99 14.12
CA LYS A 177 8.01 -6.24 12.95
C LYS A 177 7.07 -5.12 13.38
N SER A 178 5.91 -5.43 13.95
CA SER A 178 4.86 -4.42 14.23
C SER A 178 5.30 -3.36 15.24
N LYS A 179 6.05 -3.74 16.28
CA LYS A 179 6.52 -2.79 17.29
C LYS A 179 7.77 -2.01 16.86
N PHE A 180 8.32 -2.30 15.69
CA PHE A 180 9.46 -1.60 15.11
C PHE A 180 9.09 -0.92 13.79
N ASP A 181 8.82 -1.65 12.72
CA ASP A 181 8.56 -1.04 11.42
C ASP A 181 7.27 -0.23 11.40
N ASN A 182 6.14 -0.80 11.84
CA ASN A 182 4.86 -0.07 11.83
C ASN A 182 4.92 1.19 12.71
N LEU A 183 5.64 1.14 13.83
CA LEU A 183 5.79 2.27 14.74
C LEU A 183 6.87 3.25 14.26
N TYR A 184 8.11 2.79 14.15
CA TYR A 184 9.26 3.66 13.89
C TYR A 184 9.41 4.02 12.41
N GLY A 185 9.09 3.11 11.50
CA GLY A 185 9.09 3.38 10.06
C GLY A 185 8.13 4.51 9.73
N CYS A 186 6.88 4.40 10.16
CA CYS A 186 5.86 5.43 9.94
C CYS A 186 6.16 6.73 10.70
N ARG A 187 6.78 6.64 11.89
CA ARG A 187 7.23 7.82 12.65
C ARG A 187 8.24 8.65 11.86
N HIS A 188 9.14 7.99 11.11
CA HIS A 188 10.16 8.70 10.34
C HIS A 188 9.63 9.13 8.97
N SER A 189 8.89 8.28 8.27
CA SER A 189 8.47 8.52 6.89
C SER A 189 7.36 9.57 6.76
N LEU A 190 6.39 9.61 7.68
CA LEU A 190 5.25 10.55 7.58
C LEU A 190 5.69 12.00 7.48
N VAL A 191 6.48 12.46 8.44
CA VAL A 191 6.91 13.87 8.50
C VAL A 191 7.83 14.21 7.33
N ASP A 192 8.73 13.31 6.96
CA ASP A 192 9.60 13.47 5.79
C ASP A 192 8.76 13.62 4.51
N ALA A 193 7.76 12.75 4.31
CA ALA A 193 6.87 12.82 3.15
C ALA A 193 6.05 14.12 3.10
N ILE A 194 5.42 14.53 4.20
CA ILE A 194 4.67 15.79 4.26
C ILE A 194 5.57 16.99 3.92
N CYS A 195 6.76 17.06 4.52
CA CYS A 195 7.68 18.18 4.27
C CYS A 195 8.17 18.19 2.82
N ARG A 196 8.52 17.04 2.23
CA ARG A 196 8.93 16.94 0.82
C ARG A 196 7.81 17.28 -0.15
N ALA A 197 6.57 16.82 0.16
CA ALA A 197 5.43 17.05 -0.71
C ALA A 197 4.97 18.51 -0.70
N THR A 198 5.01 19.19 0.44
CA THR A 198 4.28 20.47 0.62
C THR A 198 5.17 21.66 0.91
N ASP A 199 6.43 21.46 1.29
CA ASP A 199 7.34 22.51 1.80
C ASP A 199 6.77 23.29 3.01
N VAL A 200 5.82 22.65 3.74
CA VAL A 200 5.10 23.25 4.86
C VAL A 200 5.80 22.95 6.19
N MET A 201 5.96 23.95 7.02
CA MET A 201 6.42 23.78 8.41
C MET A 201 5.29 23.19 9.25
N ILE A 202 5.56 22.07 9.94
CA ILE A 202 4.59 21.35 10.79
C ILE A 202 4.37 22.05 12.13
N GLY A 203 5.40 22.71 12.65
CA GLY A 203 5.34 23.41 13.94
C GLY A 203 4.20 24.41 14.04
N GLY A 204 3.43 24.35 15.12
CA GLY A 204 2.29 25.21 15.39
C GLY A 204 0.97 24.83 14.70
N LYS A 205 0.97 23.81 13.84
CA LYS A 205 -0.24 23.31 13.17
C LYS A 205 -1.03 22.36 14.08
N VAL A 206 -2.30 22.22 13.77
CA VAL A 206 -3.18 21.19 14.34
C VAL A 206 -3.20 20.01 13.38
N ALA A 207 -2.85 18.83 13.85
CA ALA A 207 -2.87 17.61 13.08
C ALA A 207 -3.87 16.61 13.68
N VAL A 208 -4.66 15.97 12.83
CA VAL A 208 -5.54 14.85 13.19
C VAL A 208 -4.94 13.56 12.67
N VAL A 209 -4.80 12.57 13.55
CA VAL A 209 -4.39 11.21 13.17
C VAL A 209 -5.59 10.27 13.38
N CYS A 210 -6.09 9.70 12.28
CA CYS A 210 -7.17 8.74 12.30
C CYS A 210 -6.61 7.33 12.52
N GLY A 211 -6.80 6.79 13.71
CA GLY A 211 -6.25 5.53 14.17
C GLY A 211 -5.09 5.69 15.16
N TYR A 212 -5.09 4.87 16.23
CA TYR A 212 -4.04 4.87 17.26
C TYR A 212 -3.48 3.48 17.53
N GLY A 213 -3.37 2.67 16.45
CA GLY A 213 -2.57 1.46 16.40
C GLY A 213 -1.06 1.78 16.37
N ASP A 214 -0.22 0.80 16.05
CA ASP A 214 1.25 1.01 16.03
C ASP A 214 1.65 2.11 15.05
N VAL A 215 1.06 2.14 13.85
CA VAL A 215 1.29 3.19 12.84
C VAL A 215 0.86 4.57 13.37
N GLY A 216 -0.38 4.69 13.87
CA GLY A 216 -0.90 5.95 14.40
C GLY A 216 -0.07 6.50 15.56
N LYS A 217 0.39 5.64 16.46
CA LYS A 217 1.29 6.02 17.56
C LYS A 217 2.60 6.63 17.04
N GLY A 218 3.21 6.01 16.02
CA GLY A 218 4.40 6.55 15.38
C GLY A 218 4.16 7.92 14.75
N CYS A 219 3.06 8.06 14.00
CA CYS A 219 2.64 9.32 13.39
C CYS A 219 2.45 10.45 14.44
N VAL A 220 1.74 10.15 15.51
CA VAL A 220 1.51 11.10 16.61
C VAL A 220 2.83 11.54 17.24
N GLN A 221 3.74 10.60 17.51
CA GLN A 221 5.05 10.92 18.09
C GLN A 221 5.85 11.87 17.21
N SER A 222 5.92 11.64 15.91
CA SER A 222 6.67 12.50 14.99
C SER A 222 6.06 13.88 14.83
N LEU A 223 4.73 13.97 14.66
CA LEU A 223 4.03 15.24 14.53
C LEU A 223 4.18 16.10 15.80
N ARG A 224 4.03 15.50 17.00
CA ARG A 224 4.30 16.19 18.27
C ARG A 224 5.75 16.61 18.40
N GLY A 225 6.69 15.76 17.98
CA GLY A 225 8.12 16.05 17.97
C GLY A 225 8.49 17.25 17.09
N GLN A 226 7.70 17.53 16.05
CA GLN A 226 7.83 18.71 15.19
C GLN A 226 7.04 19.93 15.71
N GLY A 227 6.38 19.83 16.87
CA GLY A 227 5.66 20.94 17.49
C GLY A 227 4.22 21.12 17.01
N ALA A 228 3.61 20.11 16.39
CA ALA A 228 2.17 20.10 16.11
C ALA A 228 1.35 19.82 17.38
N ARG A 229 0.14 20.39 17.45
CA ARG A 229 -0.90 19.94 18.36
C ARG A 229 -1.63 18.78 17.70
N VAL A 230 -1.57 17.58 18.29
CA VAL A 230 -2.14 16.38 17.69
C VAL A 230 -3.42 15.98 18.40
N ILE A 231 -4.47 15.70 17.60
CA ILE A 231 -5.75 15.12 17.99
C ILE A 231 -5.84 13.73 17.34
N VAL A 232 -6.40 12.77 18.07
CA VAL A 232 -6.58 11.39 17.59
C VAL A 232 -8.06 11.11 17.37
N THR A 233 -8.39 10.41 16.31
CA THR A 233 -9.70 9.75 16.17
C THR A 233 -9.50 8.23 16.25
N GLU A 234 -10.27 7.54 17.08
CA GLU A 234 -10.11 6.11 17.30
C GLU A 234 -11.45 5.48 17.73
N ILE A 235 -11.77 4.34 17.13
CA ILE A 235 -12.99 3.58 17.44
C ILE A 235 -12.76 2.45 18.45
N ASP A 236 -11.52 1.93 18.53
CA ASP A 236 -11.17 0.93 19.54
C ASP A 236 -11.03 1.61 20.89
N PRO A 237 -11.85 1.23 21.90
CA PRO A 237 -11.84 1.90 23.21
C PRO A 237 -10.53 1.71 23.98
N ILE A 238 -9.78 0.64 23.69
CA ILE A 238 -8.48 0.40 24.35
C ILE A 238 -7.44 1.36 23.78
N ASN A 239 -7.34 1.49 22.46
CA ASN A 239 -6.44 2.43 21.81
C ASN A 239 -6.83 3.89 22.12
N ALA A 240 -8.12 4.21 22.14
CA ALA A 240 -8.62 5.52 22.52
C ALA A 240 -8.26 5.88 23.97
N LEU A 241 -8.43 4.94 24.91
CA LEU A 241 -8.03 5.11 26.30
C LEU A 241 -6.51 5.32 26.41
N GLN A 242 -5.71 4.56 25.66
CA GLN A 242 -4.27 4.71 25.65
C GLN A 242 -3.86 6.10 25.15
N ALA A 243 -4.46 6.59 24.08
CA ALA A 243 -4.22 7.95 23.57
C ALA A 243 -4.56 9.02 24.64
N ALA A 244 -5.70 8.87 25.32
CA ALA A 244 -6.11 9.78 26.39
C ALA A 244 -5.14 9.75 27.58
N MET A 245 -4.63 8.58 27.98
CA MET A 245 -3.65 8.42 29.06
C MET A 245 -2.29 9.03 28.69
N GLU A 246 -1.96 9.13 27.40
CA GLU A 246 -0.76 9.80 26.90
C GLU A 246 -0.96 11.34 26.72
N GLY A 247 -2.12 11.85 27.16
CA GLY A 247 -2.44 13.28 27.16
C GLY A 247 -2.88 13.81 25.79
N LEU A 248 -3.37 12.94 24.92
CA LEU A 248 -3.94 13.34 23.63
C LEU A 248 -5.44 13.62 23.76
N GLU A 249 -5.92 14.57 22.98
CA GLU A 249 -7.34 14.77 22.76
C GLU A 249 -7.84 13.70 21.83
N VAL A 250 -8.92 12.96 22.21
CA VAL A 250 -9.57 11.94 21.37
C VAL A 250 -10.97 12.41 21.02
N ARG A 251 -11.26 12.56 19.74
CA ARG A 251 -12.51 13.13 19.22
C ARG A 251 -12.97 12.44 17.95
N PRO A 252 -14.28 12.42 17.63
CA PRO A 252 -14.77 12.12 16.30
C PRO A 252 -14.19 13.06 15.24
N LEU A 253 -14.00 12.57 14.01
CA LEU A 253 -13.42 13.36 12.91
C LEU A 253 -14.29 14.58 12.55
N GLU A 254 -15.60 14.41 12.59
CA GLU A 254 -16.58 15.45 12.30
C GLU A 254 -16.43 16.68 13.21
N ASP A 255 -16.03 16.47 14.46
CA ASP A 255 -15.87 17.54 15.45
C ASP A 255 -14.60 18.36 15.21
N VAL A 256 -13.62 17.82 14.50
CA VAL A 256 -12.27 18.41 14.36
C VAL A 256 -11.88 18.75 12.91
N ALA A 257 -12.69 18.36 11.93
CA ALA A 257 -12.43 18.63 10.52
C ALA A 257 -12.20 20.12 10.26
N GLY A 258 -13.03 21.01 10.83
CA GLY A 258 -12.92 22.47 10.61
C GLY A 258 -11.77 23.16 11.35
N ILE A 259 -11.03 22.49 12.23
CA ILE A 259 -10.02 23.12 13.06
C ILE A 259 -8.59 22.65 12.76
N ALA A 260 -8.42 21.53 12.07
CA ALA A 260 -7.11 20.96 11.78
C ALA A 260 -6.53 21.43 10.44
N ASP A 261 -5.23 21.37 10.34
CA ASP A 261 -4.43 21.77 9.17
C ASP A 261 -3.89 20.55 8.41
N ILE A 262 -3.69 19.42 9.12
CA ILE A 262 -3.13 18.19 8.58
C ILE A 262 -4.00 17.01 9.04
N PHE A 263 -4.35 16.13 8.11
CA PHE A 263 -5.12 14.91 8.35
C PHE A 263 -4.34 13.70 7.85
N VAL A 264 -4.16 12.71 8.73
CA VAL A 264 -3.42 11.48 8.46
C VAL A 264 -4.32 10.29 8.73
N SER A 265 -4.61 9.48 7.70
CA SER A 265 -5.31 8.21 7.86
C SER A 265 -4.31 7.08 8.12
N ALA A 266 -4.58 6.25 9.14
CA ALA A 266 -3.66 5.21 9.64
C ALA A 266 -4.42 3.99 10.21
N THR A 267 -5.57 3.64 9.63
CA THR A 267 -6.48 2.63 10.22
C THR A 267 -6.41 1.26 9.53
N GLY A 268 -5.96 1.20 8.28
CA GLY A 268 -6.11 0.00 7.46
C GLY A 268 -7.58 -0.39 7.21
N ASN A 269 -8.49 0.60 7.19
CA ASN A 269 -9.92 0.43 6.97
C ASN A 269 -10.35 1.18 5.69
N THR A 270 -11.64 1.39 5.49
CA THR A 270 -12.18 2.04 4.30
C THR A 270 -13.02 3.26 4.68
N ASN A 271 -13.05 4.28 3.81
CA ASN A 271 -13.90 5.49 3.96
C ASN A 271 -13.74 6.17 5.33
N VAL A 272 -12.53 6.33 5.79
CA VAL A 272 -12.23 6.99 7.07
C VAL A 272 -12.36 8.50 6.93
N ILE A 273 -11.85 9.05 5.83
CA ILE A 273 -11.98 10.46 5.47
C ILE A 273 -12.88 10.57 4.24
N GLY A 274 -14.15 10.89 4.45
CA GLY A 274 -15.15 11.08 3.38
C GLY A 274 -15.14 12.49 2.79
N VAL A 275 -15.90 12.68 1.73
CA VAL A 275 -16.06 13.97 1.04
C VAL A 275 -16.57 15.06 1.98
N GLU A 276 -17.52 14.74 2.82
CA GLU A 276 -18.11 15.66 3.82
C GLU A 276 -17.06 16.19 4.80
N HIS A 277 -16.10 15.35 5.20
CA HIS A 277 -14.99 15.77 6.04
C HIS A 277 -14.08 16.74 5.28
N MET A 278 -13.72 16.40 4.03
CA MET A 278 -12.84 17.25 3.20
C MET A 278 -13.48 18.61 2.86
N GLN A 279 -14.81 18.66 2.67
CA GLN A 279 -15.54 19.90 2.51
C GLN A 279 -15.56 20.77 3.77
N ALA A 280 -15.56 20.15 4.96
CA ALA A 280 -15.54 20.85 6.24
C ALA A 280 -14.14 21.27 6.70
N MET A 281 -13.07 20.78 6.07
CA MET A 281 -11.68 21.09 6.41
C MET A 281 -11.35 22.57 6.19
N LYS A 282 -10.26 23.04 6.78
CA LYS A 282 -9.70 24.35 6.46
C LYS A 282 -9.27 24.44 5.00
N HIS A 283 -9.33 25.61 4.45
CA HIS A 283 -8.76 25.92 3.13
C HIS A 283 -7.27 25.56 3.11
N ASN A 284 -6.82 24.80 2.13
CA ASN A 284 -5.48 24.23 2.01
C ASN A 284 -5.10 23.22 3.11
N ALA A 285 -6.05 22.59 3.76
CA ALA A 285 -5.74 21.44 4.63
C ALA A 285 -5.03 20.34 3.85
N ILE A 286 -4.03 19.72 4.49
CA ILE A 286 -3.25 18.62 3.91
C ILE A 286 -3.89 17.31 4.35
N VAL A 287 -4.20 16.44 3.39
CA VAL A 287 -4.81 15.12 3.61
C VAL A 287 -3.86 14.06 3.06
N CYS A 288 -3.46 13.13 3.89
CA CYS A 288 -2.58 12.03 3.50
C CYS A 288 -2.98 10.71 4.18
N ASN A 289 -2.58 9.63 3.54
CA ASN A 289 -2.76 8.28 4.03
C ASN A 289 -1.40 7.66 4.31
N ILE A 290 -1.30 6.88 5.38
CA ILE A 290 -0.16 6.03 5.70
C ILE A 290 -0.60 4.58 5.94
N GLY A 291 -1.87 4.27 5.72
CA GLY A 291 -2.39 2.93 5.57
C GLY A 291 -2.07 2.38 4.18
N HIS A 292 -1.98 1.07 4.05
CA HIS A 292 -1.47 0.44 2.82
C HIS A 292 -2.32 0.72 1.57
N PHE A 293 -3.65 0.78 1.68
CA PHE A 293 -4.55 0.99 0.54
C PHE A 293 -5.08 2.42 0.42
N ASP A 294 -5.45 2.79 -0.81
CA ASP A 294 -6.01 4.07 -1.21
C ASP A 294 -7.49 4.28 -0.86
N ASN A 295 -8.10 3.36 -0.14
CA ASN A 295 -9.53 3.38 0.16
C ASN A 295 -9.89 3.98 1.53
N GLU A 296 -8.91 4.46 2.29
CA GLU A 296 -9.15 5.17 3.55
C GLU A 296 -9.66 6.60 3.30
N ILE A 297 -9.28 7.20 2.17
CA ILE A 297 -9.75 8.52 1.72
C ILE A 297 -10.67 8.33 0.52
N ASP A 298 -11.88 8.92 0.56
CA ASP A 298 -12.84 8.82 -0.55
C ASP A 298 -12.43 9.69 -1.76
N MET A 299 -11.38 9.23 -2.47
CA MET A 299 -10.90 9.90 -3.67
C MET A 299 -11.91 9.86 -4.82
N ALA A 300 -12.69 8.77 -4.93
CA ALA A 300 -13.72 8.64 -5.95
C ALA A 300 -14.88 9.62 -5.70
N GLY A 301 -15.26 9.83 -4.44
CA GLY A 301 -16.22 10.86 -4.06
C GLY A 301 -15.71 12.26 -4.31
N LEU A 302 -14.45 12.52 -3.93
CA LEU A 302 -13.79 13.82 -4.14
C LEU A 302 -13.75 14.22 -5.63
N ALA A 303 -13.41 13.27 -6.50
CA ALA A 303 -13.38 13.49 -7.96
C ALA A 303 -14.74 13.84 -8.58
N ARG A 304 -15.85 13.55 -7.90
CA ARG A 304 -17.22 13.94 -8.36
C ARG A 304 -17.59 15.38 -8.00
N VAL A 305 -16.96 15.96 -6.99
CA VAL A 305 -17.36 17.25 -6.41
C VAL A 305 -16.26 18.32 -6.42
N ALA A 306 -15.04 17.95 -6.84
CA ALA A 306 -13.91 18.86 -6.89
C ALA A 306 -13.08 18.62 -8.15
N THR A 307 -12.36 19.65 -8.58
CA THR A 307 -11.45 19.59 -9.73
C THR A 307 -10.00 19.43 -9.25
N ARG A 308 -9.30 18.44 -9.80
CA ARG A 308 -7.88 18.17 -9.52
C ARG A 308 -6.97 19.13 -10.31
N ASP A 309 -5.96 19.65 -9.64
CA ASP A 309 -4.85 20.42 -10.19
C ASP A 309 -3.54 19.88 -9.60
N GLU A 310 -2.72 19.21 -10.42
CA GLU A 310 -1.46 18.63 -9.96
C GLU A 310 -0.43 19.74 -9.73
N LEU A 311 -0.03 19.95 -8.49
CA LEU A 311 0.98 20.94 -8.13
C LEU A 311 2.41 20.43 -8.42
N LYS A 312 2.65 19.17 -8.11
CA LYS A 312 3.87 18.41 -8.44
C LYS A 312 3.56 16.91 -8.31
N PRO A 313 4.37 16.01 -8.86
CA PRO A 313 4.11 14.59 -8.79
C PRO A 313 3.81 14.11 -7.36
N GLY A 314 2.64 13.50 -7.18
CA GLY A 314 2.15 13.02 -5.88
C GLY A 314 1.64 14.12 -4.93
N THR A 315 1.38 15.32 -5.41
CA THR A 315 0.79 16.41 -4.61
C THR A 315 -0.28 17.13 -5.41
N ASP A 316 -1.53 16.90 -5.07
CA ASP A 316 -2.70 17.39 -5.80
C ASP A 316 -3.50 18.41 -5.00
N LEU A 317 -3.86 19.49 -5.64
CA LEU A 317 -4.81 20.47 -5.13
C LEU A 317 -6.21 20.13 -5.68
N TRP A 318 -7.15 19.89 -4.78
CA TRP A 318 -8.53 19.63 -5.12
C TRP A 318 -9.39 20.86 -4.79
N LYS A 319 -10.01 21.45 -5.81
CA LYS A 319 -10.80 22.69 -5.72
C LYS A 319 -12.28 22.38 -5.81
N PHE A 320 -13.04 22.76 -4.81
CA PHE A 320 -14.50 22.70 -4.80
C PHE A 320 -15.12 23.91 -5.52
N ASP A 321 -16.39 23.82 -5.93
CA ASP A 321 -17.10 24.87 -6.69
C ASP A 321 -17.23 26.20 -5.93
N ASP A 322 -17.24 26.17 -4.60
CA ASP A 322 -17.29 27.33 -3.73
C ASP A 322 -15.95 28.08 -3.55
N GLY A 323 -14.88 27.53 -4.17
CA GLY A 323 -13.51 28.03 -4.05
C GLY A 323 -12.74 27.51 -2.85
N HIS A 324 -13.34 26.69 -2.00
CA HIS A 324 -12.64 25.92 -0.98
C HIS A 324 -11.69 24.89 -1.65
N GLN A 325 -10.59 24.53 -1.01
CA GLN A 325 -9.66 23.56 -1.57
C GLN A 325 -8.89 22.81 -0.48
N VAL A 326 -8.48 21.59 -0.82
CA VAL A 326 -7.63 20.71 0.02
C VAL A 326 -6.46 20.18 -0.81
N ILE A 327 -5.36 19.86 -0.14
CA ILE A 327 -4.18 19.25 -0.74
C ILE A 327 -4.17 17.78 -0.38
N VAL A 328 -4.21 16.89 -1.37
CA VAL A 328 -4.14 15.44 -1.15
C VAL A 328 -2.78 14.93 -1.63
N LEU A 329 -2.11 14.15 -0.80
CA LEU A 329 -0.81 13.56 -1.11
C LEU A 329 -0.98 12.16 -1.70
N ALA A 330 -0.13 11.82 -2.68
CA ALA A 330 -0.02 10.51 -3.33
C ALA A 330 -1.40 9.92 -3.77
N GLU A 331 -2.33 10.79 -4.22
CA GLU A 331 -3.69 10.38 -4.62
C GLU A 331 -4.44 9.58 -3.54
N GLY A 332 -4.16 9.85 -2.26
CA GLY A 332 -4.73 9.13 -1.13
C GLY A 332 -4.10 7.76 -0.85
N ARG A 333 -3.01 7.42 -1.52
CA ARG A 333 -2.22 6.19 -1.30
C ARG A 333 -1.12 6.40 -0.25
N LEU A 334 -0.45 5.29 0.09
CA LEU A 334 0.72 5.31 0.98
C LEU A 334 1.93 5.96 0.28
#